data_018b5490ee6bb0c0f09c5b83191c4e29
#
_entry.id   018b5490ee6bb0c0f09c5b83191c4e29
#
_cell.length_a   1.000
_cell.length_b   1.000
_cell.length_c   1.000
_cell.angle_alpha   90.00
_cell.angle_beta   90.00
_cell.angle_gamma   90.00
#
_symmetry.space_group_name_H-M   'P 1'
#
loop_
_entity.id
_entity.type
_entity.pdbx_description
1 polymer ?
#
loop_
_entity_poly.entity_id
_entity_poly.type
_entity_poly.pdbx_seq_one_letter_code
_entity_poly.pdbx_strand_id
1 'polypeptide(L)'
;MICIKQIYSKNSKSCYELDLISFNHWNLHQWENELEKDYITAIAIYFKTSILGVCVFHKIFDELEIRYLSVHPSYKRRGLGKKLIHEIIKDNKNDKVKRIFLEVSAENKQALSFYEYFGFETISIRKKYYKDGSDALLKEKMLNK
;
A
#
# COMPACT_ATOMS: atom_id res chain seq x y z
N MET A 1 11.96 15.52 11.26
CA MET A 1 11.80 15.60 9.80
C MET A 1 11.58 14.22 9.23
N ILE A 2 10.61 14.09 8.37
CA ILE A 2 10.31 12.82 7.73
C ILE A 2 10.89 12.78 6.33
N CYS A 3 11.20 11.56 5.86
CA CYS A 3 11.63 11.35 4.49
C CYS A 3 11.11 10.02 3.97
N ILE A 4 10.97 9.93 2.65
CA ILE A 4 10.52 8.71 1.99
C ILE A 4 11.70 8.10 1.27
N LYS A 5 11.91 6.80 1.48
CA LYS A 5 12.99 6.06 0.85
C LYS A 5 12.49 4.75 0.31
N GLN A 6 13.12 4.28 -0.76
CA GLN A 6 12.87 2.92 -1.22
C GLN A 6 13.50 1.95 -0.23
N ILE A 7 12.78 0.85 0.03
CA ILE A 7 13.26 -0.19 0.95
C ILE A 7 13.37 -1.52 0.20
N TYR A 8 14.09 -2.45 0.80
CA TYR A 8 14.47 -3.72 0.17
C TYR A 8 14.33 -4.85 1.17
N SER A 9 14.65 -6.07 0.74
CA SER A 9 14.48 -7.26 1.58
C SER A 9 15.25 -7.17 2.91
N LYS A 10 16.35 -6.44 2.94
CA LYS A 10 17.08 -6.23 4.20
C LYS A 10 16.26 -5.48 5.24
N ASN A 11 15.19 -4.82 4.83
CA ASN A 11 14.31 -4.06 5.71
C ASN A 11 13.08 -4.88 6.15
N SER A 12 13.02 -6.16 5.81
CA SER A 12 11.85 -7.00 6.07
C SER A 12 11.44 -7.04 7.54
N LYS A 13 12.42 -7.13 8.44
CA LYS A 13 12.12 -7.19 9.87
C LYS A 13 11.44 -5.92 10.35
N SER A 14 11.92 -4.76 9.92
CA SER A 14 11.32 -3.48 10.30
C SER A 14 9.90 -3.36 9.77
N CYS A 15 9.68 -3.81 8.54
CA CYS A 15 8.33 -3.82 7.96
C CYS A 15 7.41 -4.75 8.73
N TYR A 16 7.90 -5.94 9.08
CA TYR A 16 7.12 -6.90 9.85
C TYR A 16 6.73 -6.34 11.22
N GLU A 17 7.67 -5.68 11.89
CA GLU A 17 7.39 -5.10 13.20
C GLU A 17 6.32 -4.00 13.12
N LEU A 18 6.40 -3.17 12.10
CA LEU A 18 5.36 -2.17 11.88
C LEU A 18 4.02 -2.83 11.58
N ASP A 19 4.04 -3.86 10.74
CA ASP A 19 2.82 -4.55 10.33
C ASP A 19 2.11 -5.21 11.51
N LEU A 20 2.89 -5.78 12.44
CA LEU A 20 2.32 -6.43 13.63
C LEU A 20 1.41 -5.49 14.43
N ILE A 21 1.77 -4.23 14.54
CA ILE A 21 1.03 -3.27 15.35
C ILE A 21 0.06 -2.43 14.53
N SER A 22 0.05 -2.58 13.21
CA SER A 22 -0.84 -1.78 12.36
C SER A 22 -1.88 -2.63 11.66
N PHE A 23 -1.48 -3.43 10.69
CA PHE A 23 -2.39 -4.21 9.86
C PHE A 23 -2.30 -5.71 10.13
N ASN A 24 -1.13 -6.18 10.55
CA ASN A 24 -0.86 -7.59 10.85
C ASN A 24 -1.23 -8.48 9.66
N HIS A 25 -0.73 -8.12 8.50
CA HIS A 25 -1.12 -8.75 7.24
C HIS A 25 -0.22 -9.93 6.87
N TRP A 26 1.10 -9.76 7.01
CA TRP A 26 2.07 -10.77 6.61
C TRP A 26 2.96 -11.15 7.78
N ASN A 27 3.39 -12.44 7.83
CA ASN A 27 4.44 -12.84 8.78
C ASN A 27 5.80 -12.44 8.23
N LEU A 28 6.86 -12.66 9.01
CA LEU A 28 8.21 -12.25 8.59
C LEU A 28 8.63 -12.91 7.30
N HIS A 29 8.36 -14.22 7.16
CA HIS A 29 8.73 -14.96 5.96
C HIS A 29 8.03 -14.41 4.72
N GLN A 30 6.76 -14.05 4.87
CA GLN A 30 6.00 -13.44 3.78
C GLN A 30 6.56 -12.07 3.40
N TRP A 31 6.96 -11.29 4.39
CA TRP A 31 7.62 -10.01 4.12
C TRP A 31 8.91 -10.19 3.34
N GLU A 32 9.74 -11.16 3.77
CA GLU A 32 11.01 -11.44 3.09
C GLU A 32 10.75 -11.88 1.65
N ASN A 33 9.80 -12.78 1.44
CA ASN A 33 9.47 -13.26 0.10
C ASN A 33 8.98 -12.14 -0.80
N GLU A 34 8.11 -11.30 -0.27
CA GLU A 34 7.53 -10.22 -1.06
C GLU A 34 8.60 -9.21 -1.50
N LEU A 35 9.46 -8.80 -0.56
CA LEU A 35 10.45 -7.78 -0.86
C LEU A 35 11.62 -8.28 -1.70
N GLU A 36 11.73 -9.60 -1.90
CA GLU A 36 12.77 -10.17 -2.75
C GLU A 36 12.34 -10.27 -4.22
N LYS A 37 11.06 -10.10 -4.51
CA LYS A 37 10.57 -10.23 -5.88
C LYS A 37 11.05 -9.05 -6.74
N ASP A 38 11.56 -9.36 -7.92
CA ASP A 38 12.12 -8.34 -8.83
C ASP A 38 11.09 -7.29 -9.24
N TYR A 39 9.83 -7.69 -9.34
CA TYR A 39 8.76 -6.81 -9.84
C TYR A 39 8.08 -6.03 -8.73
N ILE A 40 8.52 -6.19 -7.48
CA ILE A 40 7.96 -5.46 -6.34
C ILE A 40 8.83 -4.26 -6.03
N THR A 41 8.18 -3.13 -5.77
CA THR A 41 8.83 -1.94 -5.25
C THR A 41 8.18 -1.61 -3.92
N ALA A 42 8.97 -1.22 -2.95
CA ALA A 42 8.46 -0.81 -1.65
C ALA A 42 9.10 0.51 -1.25
N ILE A 43 8.29 1.40 -0.67
CA ILE A 43 8.79 2.67 -0.14
C ILE A 43 8.31 2.81 1.30
N ALA A 44 9.06 3.54 2.09
CA ALA A 44 8.74 3.74 3.50
C ALA A 44 8.96 5.20 3.89
N ILE A 45 8.14 5.65 4.83
CA ILE A 45 8.31 6.96 5.45
C ILE A 45 9.08 6.74 6.73
N TYR A 46 10.19 7.48 6.86
CA TYR A 46 11.04 7.43 8.03
C TYR A 46 10.97 8.72 8.82
N PHE A 47 10.99 8.59 10.13
CA PHE A 47 11.34 9.68 11.03
C PHE A 47 12.60 9.22 11.75
N LYS A 48 13.73 9.87 11.46
CA LYS A 48 15.05 9.41 11.91
C LYS A 48 15.27 7.97 11.39
N THR A 49 15.43 7.00 12.27
CA THR A 49 15.66 5.61 11.85
C THR A 49 14.41 4.74 11.93
N SER A 50 13.28 5.33 12.36
CA SER A 50 12.04 4.56 12.55
C SER A 50 11.15 4.63 11.30
N ILE A 51 10.60 3.49 10.91
CA ILE A 51 9.64 3.42 9.82
C ILE A 51 8.26 3.73 10.38
N LEU A 52 7.61 4.75 9.82
CA LEU A 52 6.27 5.17 10.24
C LEU A 52 5.18 4.73 9.28
N GLY A 53 5.54 4.34 8.07
CA GLY A 53 4.58 3.89 7.08
C GLY A 53 5.28 3.18 5.95
N VAL A 54 4.57 2.25 5.29
CA VAL A 54 5.12 1.44 4.21
C VAL A 54 4.07 1.27 3.13
N CYS A 55 4.51 1.34 1.88
CA CYS A 55 3.67 0.97 0.74
C CYS A 55 4.44 0.01 -0.15
N VAL A 56 3.82 -1.11 -0.48
CA VAL A 56 4.39 -2.12 -1.37
C VAL A 56 3.52 -2.17 -2.62
N PHE A 57 4.14 -2.09 -3.78
CA PHE A 57 3.38 -2.07 -5.01
C PHE A 57 4.08 -2.84 -6.12
N HIS A 58 3.29 -3.23 -7.13
CA HIS A 58 3.72 -4.04 -8.25
C HIS A 58 3.35 -3.29 -9.54
N LYS A 59 4.34 -2.98 -10.35
CA LYS A 59 4.11 -2.30 -11.62
C LYS A 59 4.07 -3.34 -12.74
N ILE A 60 2.96 -3.37 -13.48
CA ILE A 60 2.75 -4.31 -14.59
C ILE A 60 2.41 -3.47 -15.83
N PHE A 61 3.41 -3.26 -16.71
CA PHE A 61 3.23 -2.46 -17.89
C PHE A 61 2.73 -1.05 -17.54
N ASP A 62 1.50 -0.70 -17.92
CA ASP A 62 0.94 0.61 -17.64
C ASP A 62 -0.01 0.61 -16.44
N GLU A 63 0.03 -0.44 -15.62
CA GLU A 63 -0.79 -0.56 -14.43
C GLU A 63 0.07 -0.73 -13.18
N LEU A 64 -0.44 -0.29 -12.06
CA LEU A 64 0.25 -0.40 -10.79
C LEU A 64 -0.71 -0.93 -9.74
N GLU A 65 -0.34 -2.03 -9.11
CA GLU A 65 -1.13 -2.64 -8.05
C GLU A 65 -0.55 -2.31 -6.69
N ILE A 66 -1.35 -1.72 -5.80
CA ILE A 66 -0.94 -1.54 -4.40
C ILE A 66 -1.22 -2.84 -3.68
N ARG A 67 -0.18 -3.46 -3.14
CA ARG A 67 -0.28 -4.74 -2.45
C ARG A 67 -0.33 -4.58 -0.94
N TYR A 68 0.16 -3.46 -0.43
CA TYR A 68 0.18 -3.21 1.00
C TYR A 68 0.37 -1.72 1.26
N LEU A 69 -0.39 -1.20 2.19
CA LEU A 69 -0.23 0.18 2.64
C LEU A 69 -0.63 0.24 4.10
N SER A 70 0.27 0.67 4.96
CA SER A 70 -0.07 0.90 6.35
C SER A 70 0.75 2.02 6.95
N VAL A 71 0.26 2.57 8.05
CA VAL A 71 0.88 3.64 8.79
C VAL A 71 0.84 3.28 10.26
N HIS A 72 1.91 3.61 10.97
CA HIS A 72 2.01 3.36 12.41
C HIS A 72 0.77 3.92 13.12
N PRO A 73 0.12 3.14 13.98
CA PRO A 73 -1.15 3.58 14.59
C PRO A 73 -1.07 4.89 15.33
N SER A 74 0.06 5.18 15.98
CA SER A 74 0.24 6.43 16.73
C SER A 74 0.41 7.64 15.83
N TYR A 75 0.56 7.44 14.52
CA TYR A 75 0.82 8.51 13.58
C TYR A 75 -0.26 8.63 12.53
N LYS A 76 -1.40 7.99 12.73
CA LYS A 76 -2.52 8.10 11.80
C LYS A 76 -3.09 9.51 11.84
N ARG A 77 -3.79 9.87 10.76
CA ARG A 77 -4.43 11.19 10.59
C ARG A 77 -3.43 12.34 10.52
N ARG A 78 -2.18 12.03 10.17
CA ARG A 78 -1.14 13.05 9.96
C ARG A 78 -0.73 13.14 8.49
N GLY A 79 -1.49 12.50 7.60
CA GLY A 79 -1.24 12.59 6.18
C GLY A 79 -0.13 11.71 5.66
N LEU A 80 0.35 10.73 6.44
CA LEU A 80 1.46 9.88 6.00
C LEU A 80 1.05 8.94 4.88
N GLY A 81 -0.14 8.34 4.98
CA GLY A 81 -0.65 7.50 3.90
C GLY A 81 -0.84 8.29 2.61
N LYS A 82 -1.35 9.51 2.76
CA LYS A 82 -1.52 10.42 1.63
C LYS A 82 -0.18 10.72 0.97
N LYS A 83 0.86 10.96 1.77
CA LYS A 83 2.21 11.22 1.23
C LYS A 83 2.74 10.03 0.44
N LEU A 84 2.49 8.81 0.93
CA LEU A 84 2.92 7.60 0.23
C LEU A 84 2.22 7.48 -1.13
N ILE A 85 0.91 7.69 -1.16
CA ILE A 85 0.16 7.61 -2.42
C ILE A 85 0.63 8.70 -3.39
N HIS A 86 0.83 9.92 -2.91
CA HIS A 86 1.33 11.00 -3.76
C HIS A 86 2.70 10.68 -4.34
N GLU A 87 3.57 10.07 -3.54
CA GLU A 87 4.89 9.71 -4.02
C GLU A 87 4.83 8.66 -5.14
N ILE A 88 3.96 7.66 -4.98
CA ILE A 88 3.79 6.64 -6.00
C ILE A 88 3.30 7.25 -7.30
N ILE A 89 2.29 8.11 -7.22
CA ILE A 89 1.72 8.75 -8.41
C ILE A 89 2.78 9.61 -9.10
N LYS A 90 3.50 10.39 -8.33
CA LYS A 90 4.52 11.29 -8.86
C LYS A 90 5.63 10.51 -9.57
N ASP A 91 6.16 9.47 -8.92
CA ASP A 91 7.29 8.73 -9.45
C ASP A 91 6.92 7.91 -10.67
N ASN A 92 5.66 7.48 -10.79
CA ASN A 92 5.25 6.61 -11.88
C ASN A 92 4.50 7.33 -13.00
N LYS A 93 4.27 8.63 -12.85
CA LYS A 93 3.56 9.40 -13.87
C LYS A 93 4.29 9.39 -15.21
N ASN A 94 5.61 9.54 -15.17
CA ASN A 94 6.42 9.59 -16.40
C ASN A 94 6.63 8.21 -17.00
N ASP A 95 6.32 7.15 -16.28
CA ASP A 95 6.43 5.79 -16.78
C ASP A 95 5.17 5.35 -17.53
N LYS A 96 4.27 6.29 -17.80
CA LYS A 96 3.04 6.03 -18.54
C LYS A 96 2.10 5.07 -17.82
N VAL A 97 2.15 5.05 -16.50
CA VAL A 97 1.18 4.30 -15.72
C VAL A 97 -0.18 4.96 -15.89
N LYS A 98 -1.16 4.17 -16.33
CA LYS A 98 -2.49 4.69 -16.64
C LYS A 98 -3.47 4.49 -15.50
N ARG A 99 -3.25 3.46 -14.67
CA ARG A 99 -4.18 3.18 -13.59
C ARG A 99 -3.47 2.54 -12.40
N ILE A 100 -4.02 2.83 -11.22
CA ILE A 100 -3.62 2.17 -9.97
C ILE A 100 -4.82 1.38 -9.49
N PHE A 101 -4.60 0.16 -9.05
CA PHE A 101 -5.70 -0.67 -8.52
C PHE A 101 -5.25 -1.42 -7.27
N LEU A 102 -6.23 -1.91 -6.52
CA LEU A 102 -5.99 -2.65 -5.28
C LEU A 102 -7.23 -3.42 -4.90
N GLU A 103 -7.06 -4.40 -4.01
CA GLU A 103 -8.19 -5.07 -3.38
C GLU A 103 -8.23 -4.71 -1.91
N VAL A 104 -9.43 -4.49 -1.38
CA VAL A 104 -9.63 -4.11 0.00
C VAL A 104 -10.90 -4.79 0.51
N SER A 105 -10.88 -5.20 1.80
CA SER A 105 -12.06 -5.80 2.41
C SER A 105 -13.17 -4.76 2.55
N ALA A 106 -14.40 -5.17 2.25
CA ALA A 106 -15.59 -4.33 2.43
C ALA A 106 -15.77 -3.92 3.89
N GLU A 107 -15.16 -4.66 4.83
CA GLU A 107 -15.26 -4.36 6.25
C GLU A 107 -14.22 -3.36 6.72
N ASN A 108 -13.22 -3.06 5.90
CA ASN A 108 -12.17 -2.11 6.27
C ASN A 108 -12.63 -0.69 5.94
N LYS A 109 -13.51 -0.15 6.79
CA LYS A 109 -14.14 1.15 6.54
C LYS A 109 -13.13 2.29 6.45
N GLN A 110 -12.07 2.22 7.25
CA GLN A 110 -11.05 3.25 7.24
C GLN A 110 -10.31 3.30 5.90
N ALA A 111 -9.93 2.13 5.38
CA ALA A 111 -9.27 2.06 4.08
C ALA A 111 -10.20 2.49 2.96
N LEU A 112 -11.48 2.09 3.03
CA LEU A 112 -12.45 2.48 2.00
C LEU A 112 -12.58 3.99 1.92
N SER A 113 -12.68 4.67 3.07
CA SER A 113 -12.77 6.13 3.09
C SER A 113 -11.50 6.77 2.55
N PHE A 114 -10.35 6.20 2.92
CA PHE A 114 -9.07 6.71 2.47
C PHE A 114 -8.95 6.66 0.94
N TYR A 115 -9.27 5.50 0.35
CA TYR A 115 -9.14 5.34 -1.10
C TYR A 115 -10.21 6.14 -1.85
N GLU A 116 -11.41 6.24 -1.28
CA GLU A 116 -12.46 7.04 -1.88
C GLU A 116 -12.05 8.52 -1.95
N TYR A 117 -11.38 9.01 -0.89
CA TYR A 117 -10.87 10.37 -0.87
C TYR A 117 -9.92 10.64 -2.05
N PHE A 118 -9.14 9.64 -2.45
CA PHE A 118 -8.22 9.76 -3.57
C PHE A 118 -8.89 9.52 -4.93
N GLY A 119 -10.19 9.27 -4.96
CA GLY A 119 -10.90 9.08 -6.22
C GLY A 119 -10.87 7.66 -6.75
N PHE A 120 -10.52 6.69 -5.89
CA PHE A 120 -10.62 5.29 -6.28
C PHE A 120 -12.08 4.87 -6.31
N GLU A 121 -12.45 4.12 -7.35
CA GLU A 121 -13.81 3.63 -7.53
C GLU A 121 -13.84 2.12 -7.48
N THR A 122 -14.95 1.57 -6.98
CA THR A 122 -15.14 0.12 -6.95
C THR A 122 -15.54 -0.34 -8.34
N ILE A 123 -14.78 -1.28 -8.92
CA ILE A 123 -15.08 -1.80 -10.24
C ILE A 123 -15.50 -3.27 -10.22
N SER A 124 -15.29 -3.97 -9.11
CA SER A 124 -15.65 -5.38 -9.02
C SER A 124 -15.72 -5.79 -7.55
N ILE A 125 -16.48 -6.85 -7.28
CA ILE A 125 -16.66 -7.39 -5.93
C ILE A 125 -16.48 -8.88 -5.99
N ARG A 126 -15.63 -9.43 -5.09
CA ARG A 126 -15.49 -10.87 -4.90
C ARG A 126 -16.22 -11.22 -3.62
N LYS A 127 -17.35 -11.88 -3.73
CA LYS A 127 -18.19 -12.22 -2.58
C LYS A 127 -17.49 -13.24 -1.67
N LYS A 128 -17.54 -12.99 -0.36
CA LYS A 128 -17.04 -13.91 0.66
C LYS A 128 -15.61 -14.36 0.38
N TYR A 129 -14.78 -13.43 -0.03
CA TYR A 129 -13.43 -13.75 -0.47
C TYR A 129 -12.46 -14.00 0.70
N TYR A 130 -12.58 -13.24 1.77
CA TYR A 130 -11.66 -13.36 2.90
C TYR A 130 -12.15 -14.41 3.90
N LYS A 131 -11.24 -14.87 4.75
CA LYS A 131 -11.55 -15.93 5.72
C LYS A 131 -12.67 -15.55 6.68
N ASP A 132 -12.81 -14.26 6.99
CA ASP A 132 -13.86 -13.79 7.88
C ASP A 132 -15.21 -13.66 7.20
N GLY A 133 -15.29 -14.06 5.93
CA GLY A 133 -16.53 -13.99 5.16
C GLY A 133 -16.78 -12.67 4.49
N SER A 134 -15.89 -11.69 4.65
CA SER A 134 -16.09 -10.39 4.03
C SER A 134 -15.80 -10.42 2.54
N ASP A 135 -16.44 -9.52 1.82
CA ASP A 135 -16.23 -9.34 0.39
C ASP A 135 -14.92 -8.59 0.13
N ALA A 136 -14.30 -8.85 -1.01
CA ALA A 136 -13.17 -8.07 -1.48
C ALA A 136 -13.65 -7.11 -2.55
N LEU A 137 -13.31 -5.84 -2.40
CA LEU A 137 -13.64 -4.82 -3.38
C LEU A 137 -12.40 -4.51 -4.21
N LEU A 138 -12.51 -4.61 -5.52
CA LEU A 138 -11.45 -4.20 -6.42
C LEU A 138 -11.67 -2.72 -6.72
N LYS A 139 -10.68 -1.92 -6.38
CA LYS A 139 -10.73 -0.47 -6.53
C LYS A 139 -9.73 0.00 -7.55
N GLU A 140 -10.07 1.02 -8.32
CA GLU A 140 -9.12 1.56 -9.29
C GLU A 140 -9.21 3.06 -9.35
N LYS A 141 -8.08 3.67 -9.72
CA LYS A 141 -7.97 5.09 -10.02
C LYS A 141 -7.27 5.26 -11.35
N MET A 142 -7.90 5.95 -12.28
CA MET A 142 -7.27 6.28 -13.56
C MET A 142 -6.40 7.51 -13.37
N LEU A 143 -5.18 7.48 -13.89
CA LEU A 143 -4.20 8.54 -13.67
C LEU A 143 -4.13 9.56 -14.76
N ASN A 144 -4.47 9.19 -16.00
CA ASN A 144 -4.28 10.11 -17.06
C ASN A 144 -5.51 10.79 -17.49
N LYS A 145 -5.34 12.00 -17.51
CA LYS A 145 -6.31 12.91 -18.04
C LYS A 145 -5.65 13.87 -18.96
#